data_924fbcefc74564818fd8aec6e8ab487d
#
_entry.id   924fbcefc74564818fd8aec6e8ab487d
#
_cell.length_a   1.000
_cell.length_b   1.000
_cell.length_c   1.000
_cell.angle_alpha   90.00
_cell.angle_beta   90.00
_cell.angle_gamma   90.00
#
_symmetry.space_group_name_H-M   'P 1'
#
loop_
_entity.id
_entity.type
_entity.pdbx_description
1 polymer ?
#
loop_
_entity_poly.entity_id
_entity_poly.type
_entity_poly.pdbx_seq_one_letter_code
_entity_poly.pdbx_strand_id
1 'polypeptide(L)'
;VLLVVLLCCPIFAVRAEEITANGRVNRALLVGCDRFLTQTDTTPSSRNNVLRMADALSGGTLNMQTIVTREEGLSSASALIALIRETFADADADDVSYFYISTHGLWNTAVNGLMTLLLSDGESEEGITAYELRRVFDTIPGKKVLLLDACHSGAMIGKGVEKSFENLFAGDNYYVVCSSGGEEESW
;
A
#
# COMPACT_ATOMS: atom_id res chain seq x y z
N VAL A 1 -5.76 44.68 24.32
CA VAL A 1 -6.05 44.19 22.96
C VAL A 1 -5.03 43.15 22.62
N LEU A 2 -5.42 41.87 22.71
CA LEU A 2 -4.58 40.73 22.43
C LEU A 2 -4.81 40.30 20.98
N LEU A 3 -3.79 40.50 20.14
CA LEU A 3 -3.82 40.09 18.73
C LEU A 3 -3.42 38.64 18.63
N VAL A 4 -4.39 37.74 18.45
CA VAL A 4 -4.14 36.33 18.14
C VAL A 4 -3.85 36.23 16.64
N VAL A 5 -2.58 36.02 16.29
CA VAL A 5 -2.18 35.67 14.93
C VAL A 5 -2.42 34.20 14.74
N LEU A 6 -3.52 33.84 14.06
CA LEU A 6 -3.71 32.49 13.52
C LEU A 6 -2.73 32.32 12.36
N LEU A 7 -1.66 31.51 12.58
CA LEU A 7 -0.83 30.99 11.51
C LEU A 7 -1.65 29.89 10.78
N CYS A 8 -2.36 30.30 9.73
CA CYS A 8 -2.88 29.38 8.73
C CYS A 8 -1.70 28.83 7.94
N CYS A 9 -1.31 27.60 8.23
CA CYS A 9 -0.42 26.82 7.36
C CYS A 9 -1.19 26.53 6.06
N PRO A 10 -0.76 27.00 4.89
CA PRO A 10 -1.44 26.65 3.65
C PRO A 10 -1.13 25.19 3.34
N ILE A 11 -2.11 24.31 3.52
CA ILE A 11 -2.12 23.00 2.87
C ILE A 11 -2.21 23.33 1.38
N PHE A 12 -1.11 23.18 0.66
CA PHE A 12 -1.10 23.21 -0.80
C PHE A 12 -1.78 21.95 -1.31
N ALA A 13 -3.10 21.95 -1.34
CA ALA A 13 -3.86 21.07 -2.18
C ALA A 13 -3.69 21.58 -3.63
N VAL A 14 -2.74 21.04 -4.36
CA VAL A 14 -2.70 21.19 -5.82
C VAL A 14 -3.85 20.34 -6.34
N ARG A 15 -4.99 20.98 -6.54
CA ARG A 15 -6.14 20.42 -7.21
C ARG A 15 -5.86 20.48 -8.71
N ALA A 16 -5.29 19.44 -9.28
CA ALA A 16 -5.25 19.27 -10.73
C ALA A 16 -6.63 18.78 -11.18
N GLU A 17 -7.50 19.71 -11.57
CA GLU A 17 -8.72 19.40 -12.30
C GLU A 17 -8.37 19.09 -13.76
N GLU A 18 -8.00 17.84 -14.05
CA GLU A 18 -8.28 17.23 -15.34
C GLU A 18 -9.05 15.95 -15.06
N ILE A 19 -10.37 16.07 -15.02
CA ILE A 19 -11.29 14.94 -15.08
C ILE A 19 -10.96 14.19 -16.39
N THR A 20 -10.54 12.92 -16.27
CA THR A 20 -10.40 12.07 -17.45
C THR A 20 -11.73 12.06 -18.21
N ALA A 21 -11.72 11.88 -19.53
CA ALA A 21 -12.89 12.02 -20.40
C ALA A 21 -14.13 11.17 -20.00
N ASN A 22 -14.02 10.33 -18.96
CA ASN A 22 -15.07 9.48 -18.40
C ASN A 22 -15.36 9.73 -16.90
N GLY A 23 -14.86 10.80 -16.30
CA GLY A 23 -15.07 11.07 -14.88
C GLY A 23 -14.21 10.23 -13.90
N ARG A 24 -13.48 9.22 -14.40
CA ARG A 24 -12.67 8.31 -13.58
C ARG A 24 -11.51 9.03 -12.89
N VAL A 25 -11.35 8.80 -11.60
CA VAL A 25 -10.25 9.31 -10.78
C VAL A 25 -9.29 8.19 -10.41
N ASN A 26 -7.99 8.42 -10.60
CA ASN A 26 -6.93 7.52 -10.18
C ASN A 26 -6.25 8.10 -8.93
N ARG A 27 -6.21 7.33 -7.85
CA ARG A 27 -5.56 7.69 -6.58
C ARG A 27 -4.53 6.65 -6.21
N ALA A 28 -3.42 7.06 -5.64
CA ALA A 28 -2.37 6.16 -5.17
C ALA A 28 -2.02 6.39 -3.70
N LEU A 29 -1.80 5.29 -2.99
CA LEU A 29 -1.15 5.25 -1.68
C LEU A 29 0.11 4.40 -1.79
N LEU A 30 1.25 4.98 -1.46
CA LEU A 30 2.57 4.34 -1.53
C LEU A 30 3.20 4.31 -0.15
N VAL A 31 3.54 3.11 0.33
CA VAL A 31 4.07 2.87 1.68
C VAL A 31 5.42 2.18 1.59
N GLY A 32 6.39 2.63 2.36
CA GLY A 32 7.71 2.00 2.48
C GLY A 32 8.11 1.87 3.94
N CYS A 33 8.58 0.68 4.35
CA CYS A 33 9.11 0.44 5.69
C CYS A 33 10.57 -0.01 5.57
N ASP A 34 11.48 0.77 6.12
CA ASP A 34 12.94 0.54 6.06
C ASP A 34 13.56 0.24 7.42
N ARG A 35 12.91 0.65 8.51
CA ARG A 35 13.46 0.57 9.86
C ARG A 35 12.69 -0.48 10.65
N PHE A 36 13.31 -1.65 10.83
CA PHE A 36 12.70 -2.78 11.52
C PHE A 36 13.37 -3.03 12.86
N LEU A 37 12.61 -3.55 13.82
CA LEU A 37 13.09 -3.93 15.15
C LEU A 37 13.60 -5.37 15.19
N THR A 38 12.97 -6.26 14.40
CA THR A 38 13.28 -7.69 14.38
C THR A 38 14.09 -8.11 13.16
N GLN A 39 14.11 -7.32 12.09
CA GLN A 39 14.84 -7.57 10.85
C GLN A 39 15.94 -6.52 10.68
N THR A 40 17.10 -6.73 11.31
CA THR A 40 18.16 -5.73 11.40
C THR A 40 19.22 -5.80 10.29
N ASP A 41 19.25 -6.91 9.51
CA ASP A 41 20.32 -7.18 8.54
C ASP A 41 19.99 -6.71 7.11
N THR A 42 18.97 -5.88 6.95
CA THR A 42 18.48 -5.48 5.65
C THR A 42 19.00 -4.12 5.23
N THR A 43 19.29 -3.99 3.92
CA THR A 43 19.62 -2.70 3.34
C THR A 43 18.34 -1.90 3.11
N PRO A 44 18.18 -0.74 3.74
CA PRO A 44 17.01 0.11 3.54
C PRO A 44 16.88 0.54 2.08
N SER A 45 15.80 0.15 1.43
CA SER A 45 15.51 0.50 0.03
C SER A 45 14.06 0.93 -0.20
N SER A 46 13.15 0.59 0.72
CA SER A 46 11.72 0.81 0.57
C SER A 46 11.37 2.28 0.42
N ARG A 47 12.06 3.18 1.13
CA ARG A 47 11.92 4.62 0.93
C ARG A 47 12.21 5.03 -0.51
N ASN A 48 13.34 4.57 -1.06
CA ASN A 48 13.72 4.89 -2.43
C ASN A 48 12.74 4.28 -3.44
N ASN A 49 12.22 3.09 -3.17
CA ASN A 49 11.21 2.43 -3.99
C ASN A 49 9.91 3.24 -4.02
N VAL A 50 9.46 3.75 -2.89
CA VAL A 50 8.28 4.66 -2.80
C VAL A 50 8.50 5.92 -3.64
N LEU A 51 9.66 6.58 -3.50
CA LEU A 51 9.97 7.80 -4.24
C LEU A 51 10.02 7.56 -5.75
N ARG A 52 10.64 6.47 -6.19
CA ARG A 52 10.67 6.08 -7.61
C ARG A 52 9.30 5.72 -8.15
N MET A 53 8.48 5.03 -7.36
CA MET A 53 7.11 4.70 -7.74
C MET A 53 6.26 5.97 -7.86
N ALA A 54 6.39 6.92 -6.93
CA ALA A 54 5.70 8.20 -6.97
C ALA A 54 6.08 9.00 -8.23
N ASP A 55 7.37 9.05 -8.56
CA ASP A 55 7.87 9.71 -9.76
C ASP A 55 7.33 9.05 -11.04
N ALA A 56 7.39 7.72 -11.12
CA ALA A 56 6.86 6.98 -12.26
C ALA A 56 5.34 7.18 -12.47
N LEU A 57 4.57 7.20 -11.38
CA LEU A 57 3.12 7.43 -11.45
C LEU A 57 2.79 8.89 -11.81
N SER A 58 3.57 9.85 -11.30
CA SER A 58 3.38 11.28 -11.61
C SER A 58 3.70 11.62 -13.07
N GLY A 59 4.75 11.01 -13.61
CA GLY A 59 5.18 11.22 -15.01
C GLY A 59 4.47 10.32 -16.02
N GLY A 60 3.63 9.39 -15.56
CA GLY A 60 3.00 8.38 -16.39
C GLY A 60 1.72 8.85 -17.08
N THR A 61 1.16 7.98 -17.94
CA THR A 61 -0.08 8.21 -18.69
C THR A 61 -1.35 7.92 -17.87
N LEU A 62 -1.20 7.51 -16.60
CA LEU A 62 -2.33 7.13 -15.74
C LEU A 62 -3.12 8.32 -15.20
N ASN A 63 -2.64 9.55 -15.37
CA ASN A 63 -3.28 10.78 -14.88
C ASN A 63 -3.71 10.64 -13.40
N MET A 64 -2.72 10.45 -12.52
CA MET A 64 -2.98 10.36 -11.08
C MET A 64 -3.44 11.70 -10.52
N GLN A 65 -4.64 11.74 -9.93
CA GLN A 65 -5.17 12.95 -9.28
C GLN A 65 -4.61 13.13 -7.86
N THR A 66 -4.25 12.02 -7.21
CA THR A 66 -3.70 12.03 -5.86
C THR A 66 -2.65 10.95 -5.71
N ILE A 67 -1.48 11.30 -5.17
CA ILE A 67 -0.46 10.36 -4.74
C ILE A 67 -0.09 10.70 -3.29
N VAL A 68 -0.40 9.78 -2.38
CA VAL A 68 -0.03 9.87 -0.97
C VAL A 68 1.14 8.94 -0.71
N THR A 69 2.20 9.45 -0.09
CA THR A 69 3.39 8.66 0.26
C THR A 69 3.55 8.56 1.78
N ARG A 70 4.05 7.41 2.24
CA ARG A 70 4.54 7.15 3.59
C ARG A 70 5.85 6.39 3.47
N GLU A 71 6.93 7.14 3.33
CA GLU A 71 8.27 6.64 3.09
C GLU A 71 9.08 6.37 4.37
N GLU A 72 8.57 6.80 5.51
CA GLU A 72 9.20 6.61 6.82
C GLU A 72 8.59 5.45 7.63
N GLY A 73 7.69 4.70 7.00
CA GLY A 73 7.03 3.55 7.61
C GLY A 73 5.71 3.88 8.29
N LEU A 74 5.15 2.85 8.91
CA LEU A 74 3.91 2.87 9.68
C LEU A 74 4.05 1.97 10.89
N SER A 75 3.55 2.42 12.03
CA SER A 75 3.71 1.74 13.32
C SER A 75 2.80 0.51 13.51
N SER A 76 1.71 0.39 12.73
CA SER A 76 0.71 -0.64 13.01
C SER A 76 -0.22 -0.93 11.82
N ALA A 77 -0.86 -2.10 11.86
CA ALA A 77 -1.92 -2.48 10.92
C ALA A 77 -3.10 -1.50 10.97
N SER A 78 -3.46 -1.04 12.15
CA SER A 78 -4.55 -0.05 12.34
C SER A 78 -4.21 1.30 11.70
N ALA A 79 -2.96 1.75 11.78
CA ALA A 79 -2.50 2.96 11.12
C ALA A 79 -2.57 2.84 9.58
N LEU A 80 -2.15 1.69 9.02
CA LEU A 80 -2.27 1.44 7.60
C LEU A 80 -3.73 1.39 7.13
N ILE A 81 -4.60 0.70 7.88
CA ILE A 81 -6.04 0.62 7.57
C ILE A 81 -6.69 2.00 7.58
N ALA A 82 -6.35 2.84 8.56
CA ALA A 82 -6.85 4.21 8.64
C ALA A 82 -6.40 5.04 7.43
N LEU A 83 -5.13 4.93 7.07
CA LEU A 83 -4.55 5.65 5.92
C LEU A 83 -5.15 5.20 4.57
N ILE A 84 -5.40 3.89 4.39
CA ILE A 84 -6.11 3.38 3.21
C ILE A 84 -7.50 4.01 3.10
N ARG A 85 -8.27 4.00 4.20
CA ARG A 85 -9.63 4.58 4.23
C ARG A 85 -9.62 6.08 3.96
N GLU A 86 -8.68 6.81 4.53
CA GLU A 86 -8.52 8.25 4.32
C GLU A 86 -8.16 8.56 2.86
N THR A 87 -7.16 7.87 2.31
CA THR A 87 -6.67 8.12 0.93
C THR A 87 -7.74 7.85 -0.11
N PHE A 88 -8.57 6.83 0.10
CA PHE A 88 -9.59 6.39 -0.85
C PHE A 88 -11.03 6.71 -0.42
N ALA A 89 -11.21 7.65 0.53
CA ALA A 89 -12.53 8.00 1.08
C ALA A 89 -13.53 8.45 0.01
N ASP A 90 -13.07 9.17 -1.01
CA ASP A 90 -13.91 9.73 -2.09
C ASP A 90 -13.91 8.83 -3.35
N ALA A 91 -13.48 7.57 -3.24
CA ALA A 91 -13.51 6.65 -4.37
C ALA A 91 -14.95 6.23 -4.70
N ASP A 92 -15.25 6.12 -5.99
CA ASP A 92 -16.51 5.60 -6.50
C ASP A 92 -16.34 4.35 -7.39
N ALA A 93 -17.42 3.89 -7.99
CA ALA A 93 -17.45 2.62 -8.74
C ALA A 93 -16.59 2.66 -10.02
N ASP A 94 -16.35 3.84 -10.59
CA ASP A 94 -15.61 4.02 -11.84
C ASP A 94 -14.12 4.30 -11.59
N ASP A 95 -13.74 4.59 -10.34
CA ASP A 95 -12.39 4.96 -9.93
C ASP A 95 -11.41 3.79 -9.85
N VAL A 96 -10.11 4.12 -9.82
CA VAL A 96 -9.04 3.15 -9.61
C VAL A 96 -8.14 3.57 -8.44
N SER A 97 -8.08 2.71 -7.44
CA SER A 97 -7.25 2.86 -6.25
C SER A 97 -5.98 2.04 -6.41
N TYR A 98 -4.82 2.70 -6.45
CA TYR A 98 -3.50 2.08 -6.52
C TYR A 98 -2.89 2.03 -5.12
N PHE A 99 -2.48 0.86 -4.70
CA PHE A 99 -1.75 0.66 -3.45
C PHE A 99 -0.42 -0.01 -3.74
N TYR A 100 0.66 0.62 -3.33
CA TYR A 100 2.00 0.07 -3.37
C TYR A 100 2.56 -0.02 -1.96
N ILE A 101 3.16 -1.15 -1.63
CA ILE A 101 3.90 -1.32 -0.39
C ILE A 101 5.23 -2.02 -0.66
N SER A 102 6.33 -1.41 -0.16
CA SER A 102 7.66 -2.00 -0.15
C SER A 102 8.08 -2.24 1.30
N THR A 103 8.23 -3.50 1.68
CA THR A 103 8.49 -3.92 3.06
C THR A 103 8.97 -5.36 3.15
N HIS A 104 9.25 -5.86 4.36
CA HIS A 104 9.47 -7.28 4.60
C HIS A 104 8.18 -8.09 4.51
N GLY A 105 8.27 -9.22 3.83
CA GLY A 105 7.24 -10.25 3.85
C GLY A 105 7.69 -11.42 4.73
N LEU A 106 6.82 -11.84 5.64
CA LEU A 106 7.06 -12.97 6.53
C LEU A 106 6.11 -14.11 6.16
N TRP A 107 6.69 -15.27 5.88
CA TRP A 107 5.95 -16.51 5.68
C TRP A 107 6.09 -17.39 6.89
N ASN A 108 5.01 -17.63 7.62
CA ASN A 108 5.02 -18.52 8.75
C ASN A 108 4.19 -19.77 8.49
N THR A 109 4.85 -20.87 8.10
CA THR A 109 4.22 -22.16 7.87
C THR A 109 3.63 -22.77 9.15
N ALA A 110 4.11 -22.36 10.33
CA ALA A 110 3.61 -22.88 11.62
C ALA A 110 2.27 -22.23 12.03
N VAL A 111 1.90 -21.09 11.45
CA VAL A 111 0.63 -20.40 11.72
C VAL A 111 -0.22 -20.38 10.45
N ASN A 112 -0.71 -21.57 10.06
CA ASN A 112 -1.58 -21.77 8.90
C ASN A 112 -1.05 -21.21 7.56
N GLY A 113 0.26 -21.02 7.42
CA GLY A 113 0.87 -20.52 6.20
C GLY A 113 0.44 -19.11 5.80
N LEU A 114 0.03 -18.27 6.75
CA LEU A 114 -0.35 -16.90 6.46
C LEU A 114 0.87 -16.04 6.16
N MET A 115 0.86 -15.45 4.98
CA MET A 115 1.79 -14.40 4.63
C MET A 115 1.40 -13.10 5.32
N THR A 116 2.39 -12.42 5.89
CA THR A 116 2.23 -11.18 6.64
C THR A 116 3.21 -10.15 6.10
N LEU A 117 2.73 -8.95 5.79
CA LEU A 117 3.58 -7.79 5.52
C LEU A 117 3.95 -7.12 6.84
N LEU A 118 5.24 -6.86 7.04
CA LEU A 118 5.74 -6.27 8.26
C LEU A 118 5.70 -4.74 8.17
N LEU A 119 5.00 -4.11 9.08
CA LEU A 119 4.92 -2.66 9.21
C LEU A 119 5.85 -2.20 10.31
N SER A 120 6.61 -1.14 10.09
CA SER A 120 7.47 -0.56 11.11
C SER A 120 7.76 0.92 10.81
N ASP A 121 7.86 1.73 11.85
CA ASP A 121 8.35 3.11 11.83
C ASP A 121 9.72 3.26 12.52
N GLY A 122 10.29 2.13 12.97
CA GLY A 122 11.54 2.07 13.73
C GLY A 122 11.37 2.18 15.25
N GLU A 123 10.15 2.42 15.73
CA GLU A 123 9.82 2.46 17.16
C GLU A 123 8.80 1.37 17.52
N SER A 124 7.94 1.02 16.59
CA SER A 124 6.93 -0.03 16.70
C SER A 124 6.96 -0.92 15.47
N GLU A 125 6.55 -2.17 15.63
CA GLU A 125 6.51 -3.16 14.55
C GLU A 125 5.30 -4.06 14.71
N GLU A 126 4.52 -4.23 13.64
CA GLU A 126 3.33 -5.07 13.61
C GLU A 126 3.15 -5.67 12.21
N GLY A 127 2.59 -6.88 12.14
CA GLY A 127 2.24 -7.53 10.88
C GLY A 127 0.83 -7.20 10.42
N ILE A 128 0.62 -7.08 9.11
CA ILE A 128 -0.71 -7.07 8.49
C ILE A 128 -0.87 -8.27 7.57
N THR A 129 -1.95 -9.00 7.75
CA THR A 129 -2.27 -10.19 6.95
C THR A 129 -3.00 -9.84 5.65
N ALA A 130 -2.97 -10.76 4.68
CA ALA A 130 -3.76 -10.66 3.46
C ALA A 130 -5.28 -10.50 3.74
N TYR A 131 -5.79 -11.15 4.78
CA TYR A 131 -7.20 -11.02 5.19
C TYR A 131 -7.55 -9.61 5.66
N GLU A 132 -6.70 -8.98 6.45
CA GLU A 132 -6.92 -7.61 6.93
C GLU A 132 -6.85 -6.60 5.78
N LEU A 133 -5.87 -6.76 4.89
CA LEU A 133 -5.79 -5.95 3.68
C LEU A 133 -7.03 -6.14 2.80
N ARG A 134 -7.44 -7.38 2.55
CA ARG A 134 -8.64 -7.66 1.76
C ARG A 134 -9.87 -6.99 2.37
N ARG A 135 -10.08 -7.13 3.68
CA ARG A 135 -11.23 -6.54 4.37
C ARG A 135 -11.30 -5.03 4.25
N VAL A 136 -10.18 -4.32 4.33
CA VAL A 136 -10.20 -2.86 4.15
C VAL A 136 -10.47 -2.48 2.70
N PHE A 137 -9.82 -3.15 1.73
CA PHE A 137 -10.04 -2.85 0.31
C PHE A 137 -11.43 -3.23 -0.20
N ASP A 138 -12.11 -4.19 0.40
CA ASP A 138 -13.52 -4.50 0.09
C ASP A 138 -14.48 -3.35 0.47
N THR A 139 -14.06 -2.45 1.35
CA THR A 139 -14.85 -1.24 1.67
C THR A 139 -14.64 -0.09 0.67
N ILE A 140 -13.64 -0.19 -0.21
CA ILE A 140 -13.31 0.83 -1.20
C ILE A 140 -14.02 0.47 -2.53
N PRO A 141 -14.85 1.36 -3.08
CA PRO A 141 -15.47 1.13 -4.38
C PRO A 141 -14.47 1.08 -5.53
N GLY A 142 -14.92 0.72 -6.72
CA GLY A 142 -14.14 0.73 -7.95
C GLY A 142 -13.06 -0.34 -8.03
N LYS A 143 -12.07 -0.14 -8.89
CA LYS A 143 -10.98 -1.10 -9.13
C LYS A 143 -9.82 -0.87 -8.18
N LYS A 144 -9.16 -1.94 -7.76
CA LYS A 144 -7.98 -1.92 -6.90
C LYS A 144 -6.79 -2.54 -7.62
N VAL A 145 -5.70 -1.79 -7.69
CA VAL A 145 -4.40 -2.25 -8.19
C VAL A 145 -3.44 -2.32 -7.01
N LEU A 146 -3.09 -3.52 -6.59
CA LEU A 146 -2.20 -3.76 -5.47
C LEU A 146 -0.83 -4.19 -5.98
N LEU A 147 0.20 -3.45 -5.65
CA LEU A 147 1.60 -3.71 -5.99
C LEU A 147 2.34 -4.05 -4.70
N LEU A 148 2.61 -5.35 -4.49
CA LEU A 148 3.16 -5.89 -3.25
C LEU A 148 4.63 -6.24 -3.46
N ASP A 149 5.50 -5.35 -2.97
CA ASP A 149 6.96 -5.47 -3.08
C ASP A 149 7.54 -5.96 -1.76
N ALA A 150 7.53 -7.29 -1.60
CA ALA A 150 7.96 -7.97 -0.39
C ALA A 150 8.30 -9.43 -0.69
N CYS A 151 9.21 -10.02 0.10
CA CYS A 151 9.43 -11.45 0.11
C CYS A 151 8.11 -12.19 0.30
N HIS A 152 7.95 -13.35 -0.35
CA HIS A 152 6.77 -14.20 -0.24
C HIS A 152 5.44 -13.56 -0.65
N SER A 153 5.45 -12.39 -1.31
CA SER A 153 4.24 -11.64 -1.65
C SER A 153 3.25 -12.43 -2.52
N GLY A 154 3.74 -13.35 -3.35
CA GLY A 154 2.91 -14.26 -4.14
C GLY A 154 1.99 -15.15 -3.31
N ALA A 155 2.33 -15.44 -2.05
CA ALA A 155 1.47 -16.19 -1.16
C ALA A 155 0.15 -15.48 -0.85
N MET A 156 0.11 -14.15 -0.90
CA MET A 156 -1.12 -13.38 -0.71
C MET A 156 -2.19 -13.67 -1.78
N ILE A 157 -1.76 -14.14 -2.95
CA ILE A 157 -2.63 -14.49 -4.08
C ILE A 157 -2.59 -16.00 -4.40
N GLY A 158 -2.07 -16.82 -3.48
CA GLY A 158 -1.97 -18.28 -3.66
C GLY A 158 -0.99 -18.71 -4.74
N LYS A 159 0.01 -17.89 -5.09
CA LYS A 159 1.03 -18.20 -6.10
C LYS A 159 2.32 -18.71 -5.46
N GLY A 160 2.80 -19.88 -5.91
CA GLY A 160 4.03 -20.48 -5.42
C GLY A 160 3.88 -21.14 -4.05
N VAL A 161 2.66 -21.55 -3.69
CA VAL A 161 2.35 -22.26 -2.45
C VAL A 161 1.51 -23.49 -2.76
N GLU A 162 1.46 -24.46 -1.84
CA GLU A 162 0.62 -25.65 -2.01
C GLU A 162 -0.85 -25.29 -2.23
N LYS A 163 -1.58 -26.16 -2.91
CA LYS A 163 -2.97 -25.93 -3.40
C LYS A 163 -4.03 -25.57 -2.34
N SER A 164 -3.66 -25.53 -1.08
CA SER A 164 -4.57 -25.22 0.03
C SER A 164 -4.80 -23.71 0.28
N PHE A 165 -4.06 -22.84 -0.42
CA PHE A 165 -4.17 -21.40 -0.23
C PHE A 165 -5.03 -20.79 -1.33
N GLU A 166 -6.17 -20.24 -0.92
CA GLU A 166 -7.06 -19.50 -1.80
C GLU A 166 -6.45 -18.15 -2.18
N ASN A 167 -6.66 -17.73 -3.43
CA ASN A 167 -6.40 -16.35 -3.82
C ASN A 167 -7.42 -15.43 -3.14
N LEU A 168 -7.02 -14.80 -2.05
CA LEU A 168 -7.87 -13.90 -1.29
C LEU A 168 -8.29 -12.65 -2.08
N PHE A 169 -7.52 -12.30 -3.11
CA PHE A 169 -7.82 -11.16 -3.98
C PHE A 169 -8.44 -11.58 -5.31
N ALA A 170 -9.03 -12.79 -5.38
CA ALA A 170 -9.82 -13.17 -6.53
C ALA A 170 -11.07 -12.30 -6.66
N GLY A 171 -11.34 -11.81 -7.87
CA GLY A 171 -12.49 -10.97 -8.18
C GLY A 171 -12.19 -9.95 -9.28
N ASP A 172 -13.23 -9.51 -9.98
CA ASP A 172 -13.10 -8.64 -11.18
C ASP A 172 -12.56 -7.23 -10.86
N ASN A 173 -12.57 -6.84 -9.58
CA ASN A 173 -12.13 -5.52 -9.15
C ASN A 173 -10.70 -5.48 -8.58
N TYR A 174 -9.98 -6.62 -8.56
CA TYR A 174 -8.63 -6.71 -8.03
C TYR A 174 -7.62 -7.07 -9.11
N TYR A 175 -6.55 -6.29 -9.17
CA TYR A 175 -5.35 -6.53 -9.96
C TYR A 175 -4.17 -6.54 -9.01
N VAL A 176 -3.53 -7.69 -8.81
CA VAL A 176 -2.44 -7.82 -7.84
C VAL A 176 -1.17 -8.22 -8.54
N VAL A 177 -0.11 -7.48 -8.29
CA VAL A 177 1.26 -7.75 -8.75
C VAL A 177 2.14 -7.95 -7.54
N CYS A 178 2.86 -9.06 -7.50
CA CYS A 178 3.76 -9.44 -6.43
C CYS A 178 5.20 -9.46 -6.97
N SER A 179 6.17 -9.01 -6.18
CA SER A 179 7.59 -9.00 -6.57
C SER A 179 8.24 -10.38 -6.50
N SER A 180 7.65 -11.32 -5.76
CA SER A 180 8.17 -12.69 -5.58
C SER A 180 7.05 -13.74 -5.58
N GLY A 181 7.40 -15.02 -5.77
CA GLY A 181 6.52 -16.14 -5.49
C GLY A 181 6.28 -16.33 -4.00
N GLY A 182 5.36 -17.24 -3.62
CA GLY A 182 5.02 -17.45 -2.21
C GLY A 182 6.15 -18.09 -1.39
N GLU A 183 7.03 -18.87 -2.04
CA GLU A 183 8.19 -19.51 -1.40
C GLU A 183 9.51 -18.79 -1.75
N GLU A 184 9.44 -17.61 -2.37
CA GLU A 184 10.60 -16.87 -2.86
C GLU A 184 10.82 -15.58 -2.06
N GLU A 185 12.09 -15.22 -1.90
CA GLU A 185 12.50 -13.92 -1.40
C GLU A 185 12.62 -12.92 -2.58
N SER A 186 12.34 -11.64 -2.32
CA SER A 186 12.63 -10.54 -3.25
C SER A 186 13.87 -9.79 -2.79
N TRP A 187 14.69 -9.35 -3.73
CA TRP A 187 15.96 -8.64 -3.51
C TRP A 187 15.90 -7.21 -4.03
#